data_957c16e9bfcd40e287f126dcfa0a8258
#
_entry.id   957c16e9bfcd40e287f126dcfa0a8258
#
_cell.length_a   1.000
_cell.length_b   1.000
_cell.length_c   1.000
_cell.angle_alpha   90.00
_cell.angle_beta   90.00
_cell.angle_gamma   90.00
#
_symmetry.space_group_name_H-M   'P 1'
#
loop_
_entity.id
_entity.type
_entity.pdbx_description
1 polymer ?
#
loop_
_entity_poly.entity_id
_entity_poly.type
_entity_poly.pdbx_seq_one_letter_code
_entity_poly.pdbx_strand_id
1 'polypeptide(L)'
;MRGAQVLVVDDEPANVDLITRMLERNGFTGVRGTTDARCFRSLFLEQRPDIVLLDLHMPHLDGLELLRQVDELRGPDEYLPVLVLSADATSKARIDALSAGAVDFLTKPLDATEVGLRVLNYLEARRLHVRLEGHRQRLDEIVESRTAELERAHFATLRQLNLVSEFRDDDTNEHTCRVGGAAARLALAAGGTLDFAALVEQAAPLHDLGKVGVPDAVLLKPGRLTPEEFEVVRAHPTIGAQIIGDTTSDVLNLARVIAQTHHERWNGEGYPAGLRGEDIPLAGRVVAVCDVFDALTHERPYKPAWAPEAAVAELRAQRAAFFDPDLVELFVDVVLPGLPWVAGGVTGGPDLRRDVPGPAGGGGGRGQNPVVGAGLGNNAAAVVGGSTANGTMDDRRVGP
;
A
#
# COMPACT_ATOMS: atom_id res chain seq x y z
N MET A 1 -32.97 23.07 12.46
CA MET A 1 -34.26 22.39 12.22
C MET A 1 -35.30 23.25 11.54
N ARG A 2 -35.50 24.53 11.91
CA ARG A 2 -36.50 25.39 11.26
C ARG A 2 -36.33 25.60 9.76
N GLY A 3 -35.13 25.44 9.22
CA GLY A 3 -34.84 25.52 7.79
C GLY A 3 -34.79 24.17 7.06
N ALA A 4 -35.23 23.08 7.71
CA ALA A 4 -35.26 21.76 7.08
C ALA A 4 -36.24 21.77 5.89
N GLN A 5 -35.88 21.04 4.83
CA GLN A 5 -36.70 20.91 3.64
C GLN A 5 -37.69 19.77 3.85
N VAL A 6 -38.96 20.10 3.85
CA VAL A 6 -40.07 19.15 4.03
C VAL A 6 -40.84 19.04 2.72
N LEU A 7 -40.93 17.84 2.16
CA LEU A 7 -41.76 17.60 0.99
C LEU A 7 -43.06 16.91 1.41
N VAL A 8 -44.19 17.51 1.02
CA VAL A 8 -45.54 16.97 1.27
C VAL A 8 -46.16 16.52 -0.05
N VAL A 9 -46.63 15.28 -0.09
CA VAL A 9 -47.25 14.69 -1.27
C VAL A 9 -48.61 14.11 -0.90
N ASP A 10 -49.69 14.72 -1.37
CA ASP A 10 -51.07 14.31 -1.10
C ASP A 10 -51.96 14.84 -2.25
N ASP A 11 -52.78 14.01 -2.86
CA ASP A 11 -53.57 14.38 -4.03
C ASP A 11 -54.66 15.41 -3.75
N GLU A 12 -54.99 15.60 -2.49
CA GLU A 12 -56.01 16.55 -2.06
C GLU A 12 -55.40 17.90 -1.66
N PRO A 13 -55.68 19.01 -2.40
CA PRO A 13 -55.10 20.32 -2.09
C PRO A 13 -55.38 20.81 -0.65
N ALA A 14 -56.55 20.46 -0.09
CA ALA A 14 -56.90 20.81 1.27
C ALA A 14 -55.99 20.15 2.31
N ASN A 15 -55.55 18.92 2.07
CA ASN A 15 -54.58 18.21 2.94
C ASN A 15 -53.19 18.82 2.85
N VAL A 16 -52.70 19.11 1.66
CA VAL A 16 -51.39 19.77 1.44
C VAL A 16 -51.36 21.11 2.17
N ASP A 17 -52.40 21.93 2.01
CA ASP A 17 -52.55 23.23 2.67
C ASP A 17 -52.59 23.08 4.20
N LEU A 18 -53.37 22.12 4.71
CA LEU A 18 -53.49 21.84 6.14
C LEU A 18 -52.14 21.45 6.75
N ILE A 19 -51.46 20.47 6.16
CA ILE A 19 -50.16 19.97 6.63
C ILE A 19 -49.12 21.11 6.58
N THR A 20 -49.08 21.86 5.47
CA THR A 20 -48.20 23.01 5.33
C THR A 20 -48.38 24.01 6.46
N ARG A 21 -49.62 24.42 6.73
CA ARG A 21 -49.94 25.36 7.85
C ARG A 21 -49.60 24.78 9.22
N MET A 22 -49.82 23.48 9.43
CA MET A 22 -49.44 22.81 10.66
C MET A 22 -47.91 22.87 10.89
N LEU A 23 -47.14 22.61 9.85
CA LEU A 23 -45.67 22.64 9.92
C LEU A 23 -45.15 24.08 10.07
N GLU A 24 -45.71 25.06 9.35
CA GLU A 24 -45.34 26.47 9.47
C GLU A 24 -45.60 27.01 10.89
N ARG A 25 -46.74 26.63 11.53
CA ARG A 25 -47.04 26.98 12.92
C ARG A 25 -46.04 26.38 13.90
N ASN A 26 -45.46 25.21 13.57
CA ASN A 26 -44.35 24.59 14.31
C ASN A 26 -42.98 25.19 13.97
N GLY A 27 -42.94 26.22 13.10
CA GLY A 27 -41.77 27.00 12.77
C GLY A 27 -40.91 26.42 11.63
N PHE A 28 -41.44 25.51 10.84
CA PHE A 28 -40.77 25.05 9.60
C PHE A 28 -41.00 26.08 8.49
N THR A 29 -39.93 26.42 7.76
CA THR A 29 -39.97 27.43 6.68
C THR A 29 -39.68 26.83 5.28
N GLY A 30 -39.18 25.62 5.21
CA GLY A 30 -38.83 24.93 3.97
C GLY A 30 -39.86 23.89 3.55
N VAL A 31 -41.18 24.17 3.74
CA VAL A 31 -42.22 23.22 3.38
C VAL A 31 -42.64 23.44 1.92
N ARG A 32 -42.65 22.40 1.14
CA ARG A 32 -43.13 22.39 -0.25
C ARG A 32 -44.11 21.23 -0.43
N GLY A 33 -45.25 21.50 -1.03
CA GLY A 33 -46.29 20.51 -1.27
C GLY A 33 -46.55 20.29 -2.74
N THR A 34 -47.01 19.09 -3.12
CA THR A 34 -47.51 18.77 -4.42
C THR A 34 -48.78 17.92 -4.35
N THR A 35 -49.69 18.17 -5.25
CA THR A 35 -50.91 17.35 -5.42
C THR A 35 -50.81 16.37 -6.60
N ASP A 36 -49.70 16.39 -7.30
CA ASP A 36 -49.45 15.48 -8.41
C ASP A 36 -48.26 14.57 -8.09
N ALA A 37 -48.53 13.31 -7.78
CA ALA A 37 -47.53 12.29 -7.48
C ALA A 37 -46.48 12.11 -8.60
N ARG A 38 -46.81 12.42 -9.87
CA ARG A 38 -45.88 12.33 -11.01
C ARG A 38 -44.76 13.36 -10.95
N CYS A 39 -44.99 14.48 -10.25
CA CYS A 39 -43.98 15.52 -10.03
C CYS A 39 -43.00 15.18 -8.89
N PHE A 40 -43.22 14.10 -8.16
CA PHE A 40 -42.43 13.73 -6.99
C PHE A 40 -40.93 13.67 -7.30
N ARG A 41 -40.52 12.90 -8.34
CA ARG A 41 -39.12 12.72 -8.69
C ARG A 41 -38.41 14.03 -8.99
N SER A 42 -39.06 14.94 -9.74
CA SER A 42 -38.46 16.23 -10.08
C SER A 42 -38.31 17.13 -8.85
N LEU A 43 -39.33 17.19 -8.02
CA LEU A 43 -39.34 17.94 -6.78
C LEU A 43 -38.32 17.41 -5.76
N PHE A 44 -38.22 16.11 -5.66
CA PHE A 44 -37.21 15.42 -4.81
C PHE A 44 -35.78 15.80 -5.18
N LEU A 45 -35.47 15.76 -6.46
CA LEU A 45 -34.12 16.10 -6.96
C LEU A 45 -33.81 17.61 -6.86
N GLU A 46 -34.83 18.45 -7.05
CA GLU A 46 -34.67 19.90 -6.94
C GLU A 46 -34.50 20.36 -5.49
N GLN A 47 -35.37 19.86 -4.60
CA GLN A 47 -35.45 20.34 -3.21
C GLN A 47 -34.48 19.59 -2.27
N ARG A 48 -34.13 18.33 -2.58
CA ARG A 48 -33.34 17.47 -1.67
C ARG A 48 -33.95 17.46 -0.26
N PRO A 49 -35.16 16.89 -0.06
CA PRO A 49 -35.87 16.99 1.19
C PRO A 49 -35.14 16.30 2.35
N ASP A 50 -35.28 16.85 3.55
CA ASP A 50 -34.81 16.25 4.79
C ASP A 50 -35.81 15.26 5.39
N ILE A 51 -37.08 15.37 5.00
CA ILE A 51 -38.18 14.48 5.36
C ILE A 51 -39.29 14.57 4.32
N VAL A 52 -39.96 13.45 4.09
CA VAL A 52 -41.13 13.38 3.19
C VAL A 52 -42.35 12.98 3.99
N LEU A 53 -43.48 13.70 3.78
CA LEU A 53 -44.80 13.30 4.23
C LEU A 53 -45.57 12.85 3.01
N LEU A 54 -46.05 11.62 3.02
CA LEU A 54 -46.56 10.96 1.82
C LEU A 54 -47.93 10.32 2.07
N ASP A 55 -48.97 10.73 1.31
CA ASP A 55 -50.23 10.01 1.32
C ASP A 55 -50.13 8.67 0.60
N LEU A 56 -50.83 7.65 1.10
CA LEU A 56 -50.81 6.31 0.48
C LEU A 56 -51.74 6.24 -0.73
N HIS A 57 -52.90 6.82 -0.64
CA HIS A 57 -53.98 6.62 -1.60
C HIS A 57 -54.13 7.80 -2.54
N MET A 58 -53.34 7.81 -3.60
CA MET A 58 -53.36 8.86 -4.63
C MET A 58 -53.70 8.28 -6.02
N PRO A 59 -54.41 9.05 -6.88
CA PRO A 59 -54.60 8.63 -8.25
C PRO A 59 -53.29 8.61 -9.03
N HIS A 60 -53.20 7.70 -10.01
CA HIS A 60 -52.09 7.54 -10.93
C HIS A 60 -50.83 6.88 -10.37
N LEU A 61 -50.36 7.20 -9.20
CA LEU A 61 -49.19 6.62 -8.51
C LEU A 61 -49.54 6.38 -7.05
N ASP A 62 -49.43 5.13 -6.62
CA ASP A 62 -49.65 4.74 -5.23
C ASP A 62 -48.46 5.20 -4.35
N GLY A 63 -48.75 5.58 -3.10
CA GLY A 63 -47.71 5.96 -2.13
C GLY A 63 -46.66 4.88 -1.88
N LEU A 64 -47.03 3.61 -1.99
CA LEU A 64 -46.05 2.49 -1.91
C LEU A 64 -45.08 2.49 -3.08
N GLU A 65 -45.50 2.91 -4.27
CA GLU A 65 -44.63 3.08 -5.43
C GLU A 65 -43.67 4.26 -5.23
N LEU A 66 -44.13 5.35 -4.65
CA LEU A 66 -43.29 6.50 -4.33
C LEU A 66 -42.25 6.14 -3.23
N LEU A 67 -42.58 5.29 -2.26
CA LEU A 67 -41.61 4.79 -1.28
C LEU A 67 -40.45 4.04 -1.96
N ARG A 68 -40.73 3.20 -2.99
CA ARG A 68 -39.69 2.54 -3.77
C ARG A 68 -38.85 3.54 -4.57
N GLN A 69 -39.47 4.58 -5.14
CA GLN A 69 -38.71 5.66 -5.81
C GLN A 69 -37.81 6.42 -4.86
N VAL A 70 -38.22 6.64 -3.62
CA VAL A 70 -37.33 7.22 -2.58
C VAL A 70 -36.11 6.35 -2.37
N ASP A 71 -36.29 5.04 -2.29
CA ASP A 71 -35.20 4.06 -2.11
C ASP A 71 -34.19 4.07 -3.27
N GLU A 72 -34.70 4.27 -4.49
CA GLU A 72 -33.86 4.40 -5.71
C GLU A 72 -33.13 5.77 -5.78
N LEU A 73 -33.74 6.82 -5.25
CA LEU A 73 -33.23 8.20 -5.34
C LEU A 73 -32.27 8.58 -4.24
N ARG A 74 -32.37 7.93 -3.07
CA ARG A 74 -31.46 8.14 -1.95
C ARG A 74 -30.15 7.40 -2.17
N GLY A 75 -29.05 7.91 -1.64
CA GLY A 75 -27.77 7.20 -1.59
C GLY A 75 -27.83 5.95 -0.70
N PRO A 76 -26.95 4.97 -0.91
CA PRO A 76 -26.97 3.70 -0.17
C PRO A 76 -26.89 3.86 1.36
N ASP A 77 -26.21 4.89 1.84
CA ASP A 77 -26.05 5.19 3.28
C ASP A 77 -26.86 6.41 3.72
N GLU A 78 -27.75 6.92 2.85
CA GLU A 78 -28.56 8.10 3.17
C GLU A 78 -29.79 7.74 3.97
N TYR A 79 -29.88 8.23 5.22
CA TYR A 79 -31.09 8.14 6.03
C TYR A 79 -32.04 9.30 5.68
N LEU A 80 -33.12 9.00 4.96
CA LEU A 80 -34.19 9.93 4.66
C LEU A 80 -35.50 9.41 5.24
N PRO A 81 -36.06 10.05 6.28
CA PRO A 81 -37.33 9.62 6.86
C PRO A 81 -38.53 9.95 5.93
N VAL A 82 -39.38 8.95 5.73
CA VAL A 82 -40.67 9.11 5.05
C VAL A 82 -41.77 8.76 6.03
N LEU A 83 -42.63 9.75 6.34
CA LEU A 83 -43.83 9.58 7.16
C LEU A 83 -45.02 9.38 6.23
N VAL A 84 -45.70 8.27 6.40
CA VAL A 84 -46.88 7.96 5.60
C VAL A 84 -48.14 8.49 6.30
N LEU A 85 -49.02 9.12 5.52
CA LEU A 85 -50.31 9.65 5.95
C LEU A 85 -51.40 8.77 5.33
N SER A 86 -52.42 8.36 6.08
CA SER A 86 -53.51 7.57 5.51
C SER A 86 -54.81 7.67 6.29
N ALA A 87 -55.95 7.61 5.62
CA ALA A 87 -57.25 7.46 6.23
C ALA A 87 -57.52 6.00 6.64
N ASP A 88 -56.79 5.03 6.09
CA ASP A 88 -56.91 3.63 6.45
C ASP A 88 -56.07 3.30 7.69
N ALA A 89 -56.72 3.11 8.81
CA ALA A 89 -56.12 2.79 10.11
C ALA A 89 -55.90 1.27 10.28
N THR A 90 -56.06 0.46 9.25
CA THR A 90 -55.91 -1.01 9.36
C THR A 90 -54.46 -1.41 9.63
N SER A 91 -54.32 -2.44 10.44
CA SER A 91 -52.98 -3.00 10.74
C SER A 91 -52.24 -3.44 9.46
N LYS A 92 -52.96 -3.84 8.42
CA LYS A 92 -52.39 -4.25 7.15
C LYS A 92 -51.76 -3.07 6.43
N ALA A 93 -52.48 -1.97 6.19
CA ALA A 93 -51.94 -0.80 5.51
C ALA A 93 -50.69 -0.24 6.19
N ARG A 94 -50.69 -0.24 7.55
CA ARG A 94 -49.55 0.16 8.35
C ARG A 94 -48.32 -0.77 8.15
N ILE A 95 -48.53 -2.09 8.18
CA ILE A 95 -47.46 -3.08 7.97
C ILE A 95 -46.90 -2.94 6.57
N ASP A 96 -47.74 -2.80 5.54
CA ASP A 96 -47.32 -2.68 4.15
C ASP A 96 -46.46 -1.42 3.94
N ALA A 97 -46.86 -0.26 4.50
CA ALA A 97 -46.09 0.98 4.43
C ALA A 97 -44.72 0.87 5.13
N LEU A 98 -44.67 0.33 6.34
CA LEU A 98 -43.44 0.16 7.10
C LEU A 98 -42.51 -0.85 6.40
N SER A 99 -43.06 -1.93 5.82
CA SER A 99 -42.29 -2.92 5.05
C SER A 99 -41.74 -2.34 3.75
N ALA A 100 -42.40 -1.32 3.19
CA ALA A 100 -41.97 -0.59 2.01
C ALA A 100 -40.93 0.52 2.29
N GLY A 101 -40.50 0.67 3.56
CA GLY A 101 -39.46 1.62 3.96
C GLY A 101 -39.93 2.92 4.59
N ALA A 102 -41.22 3.08 4.88
CA ALA A 102 -41.69 4.21 5.71
C ALA A 102 -41.11 4.09 7.13
N VAL A 103 -40.72 5.22 7.72
CA VAL A 103 -40.23 5.22 9.12
C VAL A 103 -41.37 5.29 10.12
N ASP A 104 -42.53 5.84 9.70
CA ASP A 104 -43.72 5.94 10.56
C ASP A 104 -44.97 6.15 9.74
N PHE A 105 -46.11 6.05 10.44
CA PHE A 105 -47.46 6.11 9.90
C PHE A 105 -48.33 7.01 10.74
N LEU A 106 -49.05 7.94 10.11
CA LEU A 106 -50.00 8.86 10.73
C LEU A 106 -51.40 8.66 10.17
N THR A 107 -52.39 8.52 11.06
CA THR A 107 -53.77 8.30 10.67
C THR A 107 -54.51 9.63 10.55
N LYS A 108 -55.24 9.82 9.45
CA LYS A 108 -56.16 10.98 9.29
C LYS A 108 -57.44 10.74 10.12
N PRO A 109 -58.01 11.75 10.83
CA PRO A 109 -57.63 13.16 10.77
C PRO A 109 -56.35 13.47 11.55
N LEU A 110 -55.50 14.34 10.97
CA LEU A 110 -54.19 14.69 11.53
C LEU A 110 -54.30 15.65 12.70
N ASP A 111 -53.58 15.37 13.79
CA ASP A 111 -53.38 16.32 14.90
C ASP A 111 -52.11 17.13 14.66
N ALA A 112 -52.23 18.47 14.74
CA ALA A 112 -51.12 19.38 14.46
C ALA A 112 -49.91 19.19 15.40
N THR A 113 -50.19 18.83 16.69
CA THR A 113 -49.14 18.60 17.68
C THR A 113 -48.42 17.28 17.40
N GLU A 114 -49.15 16.23 17.04
CA GLU A 114 -48.59 14.93 16.70
C GLU A 114 -47.70 15.02 15.45
N VAL A 115 -48.20 15.63 14.37
CA VAL A 115 -47.42 15.83 13.13
C VAL A 115 -46.13 16.60 13.43
N GLY A 116 -46.24 17.73 14.14
CA GLY A 116 -45.09 18.55 14.49
C GLY A 116 -44.03 17.81 15.30
N LEU A 117 -44.43 17.04 16.32
CA LEU A 117 -43.52 16.28 17.17
C LEU A 117 -42.85 15.15 16.41
N ARG A 118 -43.56 14.41 15.56
CA ARG A 118 -42.99 13.33 14.78
C ARG A 118 -41.98 13.85 13.75
N VAL A 119 -42.34 14.90 13.03
CA VAL A 119 -41.42 15.55 12.06
C VAL A 119 -40.16 16.03 12.77
N LEU A 120 -40.25 16.67 13.94
CA LEU A 120 -39.10 17.10 14.72
C LEU A 120 -38.21 15.93 15.14
N ASN A 121 -38.79 14.84 15.63
CA ASN A 121 -38.05 13.67 16.08
C ASN A 121 -37.28 13.01 14.92
N TYR A 122 -37.92 12.85 13.78
CA TYR A 122 -37.26 12.22 12.61
C TYR A 122 -36.22 13.14 11.96
N LEU A 123 -36.41 14.44 11.94
CA LEU A 123 -35.39 15.39 11.52
C LEU A 123 -34.18 15.40 12.47
N GLU A 124 -34.38 15.24 13.78
CA GLU A 124 -33.27 15.11 14.71
C GLU A 124 -32.51 13.79 14.50
N ALA A 125 -33.23 12.69 14.29
CA ALA A 125 -32.63 11.41 13.94
C ALA A 125 -31.79 11.50 12.65
N ARG A 126 -32.31 12.13 11.58
CA ARG A 126 -31.58 12.39 10.34
C ARG A 126 -30.32 13.22 10.59
N ARG A 127 -30.44 14.30 11.35
CA ARG A 127 -29.31 15.16 11.68
C ARG A 127 -28.20 14.42 12.42
N LEU A 128 -28.56 13.55 13.36
CA LEU A 128 -27.60 12.73 14.09
C LEU A 128 -26.94 11.70 13.17
N HIS A 129 -27.71 11.08 12.28
CA HIS A 129 -27.19 10.15 11.28
C HIS A 129 -26.17 10.81 10.35
N VAL A 130 -26.52 11.97 9.74
CA VAL A 130 -25.62 12.73 8.86
C VAL A 130 -24.33 13.13 9.59
N ARG A 131 -24.45 13.54 10.87
CA ARG A 131 -23.29 13.89 11.67
C ARG A 131 -22.41 12.67 11.96
N LEU A 132 -23.02 11.53 12.28
CA LEU A 132 -22.29 10.28 12.54
C LEU A 132 -21.51 9.82 11.30
N GLU A 133 -22.15 9.83 10.13
CA GLU A 133 -21.51 9.48 8.87
C GLU A 133 -20.34 10.43 8.52
N GLY A 134 -20.52 11.73 8.73
CA GLY A 134 -19.43 12.68 8.53
C GLY A 134 -18.25 12.47 9.50
N HIS A 135 -18.53 12.06 10.74
CA HIS A 135 -17.48 11.69 11.69
C HIS A 135 -16.77 10.39 11.30
N ARG A 136 -17.52 9.39 10.83
CA ARG A 136 -16.97 8.11 10.36
C ARG A 136 -15.98 8.34 9.20
N GLN A 137 -16.42 9.05 8.17
CA GLN A 137 -15.57 9.37 7.02
C GLN A 137 -14.28 10.10 7.43
N ARG A 138 -14.41 11.08 8.34
CA ARG A 138 -13.23 11.82 8.82
C ARG A 138 -12.27 10.96 9.64
N LEU A 139 -12.79 9.99 10.40
CA LEU A 139 -11.95 9.04 11.13
C LEU A 139 -11.22 8.10 10.17
N ASP A 140 -11.89 7.61 9.13
CA ASP A 140 -11.29 6.76 8.11
C ASP A 140 -10.13 7.49 7.40
N GLU A 141 -10.33 8.75 6.99
CA GLU A 141 -9.27 9.60 6.41
C GLU A 141 -8.07 9.79 7.36
N ILE A 142 -8.34 10.03 8.66
CA ILE A 142 -7.28 10.19 9.66
C ILE A 142 -6.51 8.88 9.86
N VAL A 143 -7.21 7.75 9.95
CA VAL A 143 -6.59 6.43 10.10
C VAL A 143 -5.67 6.14 8.91
N GLU A 144 -6.16 6.32 7.69
CA GLU A 144 -5.37 6.11 6.46
C GLU A 144 -4.12 7.00 6.44
N SER A 145 -4.28 8.29 6.71
CA SER A 145 -3.15 9.24 6.77
C SER A 145 -2.11 8.87 7.83
N ARG A 146 -2.56 8.46 9.03
CA ARG A 146 -1.67 8.07 10.13
C ARG A 146 -0.97 6.75 9.88
N THR A 147 -1.65 5.80 9.26
CA THR A 147 -1.02 4.52 8.85
C THR A 147 0.10 4.78 7.86
N ALA A 148 -0.14 5.58 6.82
CA ALA A 148 0.88 5.93 5.84
C ALA A 148 2.07 6.73 6.44
N GLU A 149 1.82 7.58 7.46
CA GLU A 149 2.88 8.29 8.19
C GLU A 149 3.75 7.34 9.00
N LEU A 150 3.12 6.39 9.72
CA LEU A 150 3.83 5.38 10.52
C LEU A 150 4.68 4.45 9.64
N GLU A 151 4.16 4.01 8.51
CA GLU A 151 4.90 3.18 7.56
C GLU A 151 6.14 3.90 7.03
N ARG A 152 6.00 5.16 6.65
CA ARG A 152 7.15 5.98 6.21
C ARG A 152 8.19 6.17 7.31
N ALA A 153 7.76 6.41 8.55
CA ALA A 153 8.65 6.56 9.69
C ALA A 153 9.38 5.24 10.01
N HIS A 154 8.66 4.12 9.96
CA HIS A 154 9.23 2.79 10.15
C HIS A 154 10.30 2.48 9.09
N PHE A 155 9.98 2.69 7.80
CA PHE A 155 10.93 2.52 6.71
C PHE A 155 12.19 3.41 6.88
N ALA A 156 11.99 4.68 7.23
CA ALA A 156 13.11 5.59 7.47
C ALA A 156 14.01 5.11 8.62
N THR A 157 13.43 4.57 9.70
CA THR A 157 14.18 4.02 10.83
C THR A 157 15.00 2.80 10.41
N LEU A 158 14.43 1.88 9.65
CA LEU A 158 15.15 0.71 9.14
C LEU A 158 16.28 1.11 8.19
N ARG A 159 16.06 2.12 7.33
CA ARG A 159 17.14 2.66 6.50
C ARG A 159 18.28 3.27 7.32
N GLN A 160 17.98 3.96 8.41
CA GLN A 160 19.02 4.49 9.30
C GLN A 160 19.80 3.37 10.00
N LEU A 161 19.12 2.29 10.43
CA LEU A 161 19.79 1.12 11.00
C LEU A 161 20.68 0.41 9.97
N ASN A 162 20.21 0.29 8.72
CA ASN A 162 21.02 -0.28 7.65
C ASN A 162 22.28 0.56 7.41
N LEU A 163 22.15 1.88 7.38
CA LEU A 163 23.29 2.78 7.23
C LEU A 163 24.33 2.59 8.35
N VAL A 164 23.88 2.40 9.61
CA VAL A 164 24.78 2.08 10.72
C VAL A 164 25.49 0.74 10.50
N SER A 165 24.80 -0.26 9.95
CA SER A 165 25.39 -1.56 9.60
C SER A 165 26.45 -1.42 8.51
N GLU A 166 26.18 -0.63 7.48
CA GLU A 166 27.11 -0.35 6.38
C GLU A 166 28.39 0.37 6.85
N PHE A 167 28.26 1.33 7.79
CA PHE A 167 29.45 1.97 8.40
C PHE A 167 30.37 1.00 9.13
N ARG A 168 29.85 -0.16 9.58
CA ARG A 168 30.66 -1.20 10.23
C ARG A 168 31.35 -2.13 9.20
N ASP A 169 30.73 -2.31 8.04
CA ASP A 169 31.13 -3.31 7.02
C ASP A 169 31.94 -2.71 5.84
N ASP A 170 32.34 -1.42 5.93
CA ASP A 170 32.96 -0.65 4.83
C ASP A 170 32.12 -0.57 3.53
N ASP A 171 30.91 -1.09 3.52
CA ASP A 171 29.96 -0.87 2.43
C ASP A 171 29.40 0.56 2.54
N THR A 172 29.41 1.28 1.44
CA THR A 172 28.94 2.66 1.44
C THR A 172 27.48 2.76 1.04
N ASN A 173 26.78 3.79 1.53
CA ASN A 173 25.41 4.12 1.08
C ASN A 173 25.27 4.22 -0.46
N GLU A 174 26.40 4.45 -1.16
CA GLU A 174 26.44 4.43 -2.62
C GLU A 174 26.22 3.03 -3.19
N HIS A 175 26.77 1.97 -2.55
CA HIS A 175 26.55 0.57 -2.95
C HIS A 175 25.06 0.22 -2.94
N THR A 176 24.37 0.42 -1.84
CA THR A 176 22.95 0.05 -1.71
C THR A 176 22.05 0.83 -2.66
N CYS A 177 22.37 2.11 -2.93
CA CYS A 177 21.67 2.89 -3.95
C CYS A 177 21.92 2.37 -5.38
N ARG A 178 23.18 1.97 -5.71
CA ARG A 178 23.50 1.39 -7.01
C ARG A 178 22.80 0.05 -7.22
N VAL A 179 22.86 -0.82 -6.21
CA VAL A 179 22.16 -2.12 -6.24
C VAL A 179 20.66 -1.93 -6.43
N GLY A 180 20.02 -1.03 -5.66
CA GLY A 180 18.60 -0.73 -5.79
C GLY A 180 18.20 -0.26 -7.19
N GLY A 181 18.92 0.71 -7.74
CA GLY A 181 18.66 1.22 -9.08
C GLY A 181 18.91 0.22 -10.21
N ALA A 182 19.95 -0.63 -10.09
CA ALA A 182 20.21 -1.71 -11.05
C ALA A 182 19.14 -2.80 -10.95
N ALA A 183 18.75 -3.18 -9.73
CA ALA A 183 17.73 -4.19 -9.47
C ALA A 183 16.35 -3.78 -10.01
N ALA A 184 15.95 -2.51 -9.87
CA ALA A 184 14.72 -2.00 -10.44
C ALA A 184 14.70 -2.11 -11.97
N ARG A 185 15.79 -1.74 -12.63
CA ARG A 185 15.93 -1.88 -14.09
C ARG A 185 15.88 -3.35 -14.54
N LEU A 186 16.54 -4.24 -13.80
CA LEU A 186 16.52 -5.68 -14.10
C LEU A 186 15.13 -6.27 -13.89
N ALA A 187 14.42 -5.85 -12.84
CA ALA A 187 13.04 -6.25 -12.60
C ALA A 187 12.10 -5.85 -13.75
N LEU A 188 12.26 -4.63 -14.30
CA LEU A 188 11.54 -4.19 -15.49
C LEU A 188 11.89 -4.99 -16.73
N ALA A 189 13.19 -5.23 -16.98
CA ALA A 189 13.65 -6.03 -18.12
C ALA A 189 13.13 -7.48 -18.05
N ALA A 190 12.96 -8.01 -16.86
CA ALA A 190 12.38 -9.33 -16.60
C ALA A 190 10.83 -9.37 -16.74
N GLY A 191 10.20 -8.27 -17.18
CA GLY A 191 8.75 -8.21 -17.38
C GLY A 191 7.94 -7.77 -16.16
N GLY A 192 8.59 -7.29 -15.10
CA GLY A 192 7.91 -6.70 -13.94
C GLY A 192 7.20 -5.38 -14.27
N THR A 193 6.20 -5.03 -13.49
CA THR A 193 5.48 -3.75 -13.61
C THR A 193 6.34 -2.58 -13.09
N LEU A 194 5.97 -1.35 -13.48
CA LEU A 194 6.62 -0.14 -12.95
C LEU A 194 6.52 -0.06 -11.42
N ASP A 195 5.37 -0.41 -10.86
CA ASP A 195 5.14 -0.42 -9.41
C ASP A 195 6.05 -1.44 -8.72
N PHE A 196 6.17 -2.65 -9.27
CA PHE A 196 7.07 -3.66 -8.73
C PHE A 196 8.53 -3.21 -8.77
N ALA A 197 8.97 -2.60 -9.87
CA ALA A 197 10.32 -2.08 -9.98
C ALA A 197 10.62 -0.96 -8.98
N ALA A 198 9.66 -0.05 -8.77
CA ALA A 198 9.77 1.00 -7.76
C ALA A 198 9.83 0.43 -6.33
N LEU A 199 9.08 -0.64 -6.04
CA LEU A 199 9.18 -1.36 -4.77
C LEU A 199 10.56 -2.03 -4.60
N VAL A 200 11.09 -2.67 -5.65
CA VAL A 200 12.43 -3.28 -5.63
C VAL A 200 13.51 -2.22 -5.38
N GLU A 201 13.45 -1.06 -6.04
CA GLU A 201 14.40 0.03 -5.84
C GLU A 201 14.48 0.49 -4.38
N GLN A 202 13.31 0.59 -3.73
CA GLN A 202 13.23 1.01 -2.33
C GLN A 202 13.60 -0.10 -1.35
N ALA A 203 13.27 -1.35 -1.65
CA ALA A 203 13.43 -2.49 -0.76
C ALA A 203 14.85 -3.08 -0.78
N ALA A 204 15.50 -3.13 -1.95
CA ALA A 204 16.81 -3.73 -2.15
C ALA A 204 17.91 -3.18 -1.22
N PRO A 205 17.94 -1.87 -0.89
CA PRO A 205 18.91 -1.35 0.07
C PRO A 205 18.93 -2.03 1.45
N LEU A 206 17.86 -2.72 1.84
CA LEU A 206 17.74 -3.40 3.13
C LEU A 206 18.16 -4.87 3.11
N HIS A 207 18.71 -5.39 2.00
CA HIS A 207 19.06 -6.80 1.85
C HIS A 207 20.02 -7.29 2.93
N ASP A 208 20.96 -6.47 3.32
CA ASP A 208 22.04 -6.77 4.28
C ASP A 208 21.80 -6.23 5.70
N LEU A 209 20.59 -5.71 5.99
CA LEU A 209 20.23 -5.17 7.31
C LEU A 209 20.59 -6.11 8.48
N GLY A 210 20.51 -7.42 8.26
CA GLY A 210 20.81 -8.43 9.26
C GLY A 210 22.27 -8.53 9.67
N LYS A 211 23.21 -7.94 8.93
CA LYS A 211 24.63 -7.87 9.34
C LYS A 211 24.80 -7.13 10.66
N VAL A 212 23.85 -6.30 11.07
CA VAL A 212 23.83 -5.69 12.41
C VAL A 212 23.90 -6.73 13.53
N GLY A 213 23.40 -7.92 13.33
CA GLY A 213 23.41 -9.03 14.28
C GLY A 213 24.68 -9.90 14.21
N VAL A 214 25.59 -9.65 13.27
CA VAL A 214 26.85 -10.41 13.15
C VAL A 214 27.90 -9.77 14.08
N PRO A 215 28.59 -10.56 14.94
CA PRO A 215 29.65 -10.05 15.83
C PRO A 215 30.82 -9.43 15.05
N ASP A 216 31.36 -8.30 15.53
CA ASP A 216 32.49 -7.60 14.90
C ASP A 216 33.72 -8.48 14.71
N ALA A 217 33.99 -9.38 15.65
CA ALA A 217 35.11 -10.32 15.55
C ALA A 217 35.05 -11.23 14.32
N VAL A 218 33.84 -11.44 13.77
CA VAL A 218 33.61 -12.25 12.57
C VAL A 218 33.45 -11.34 11.34
N LEU A 219 32.62 -10.32 11.45
CA LEU A 219 32.30 -9.41 10.34
C LEU A 219 33.54 -8.67 9.83
N LEU A 220 34.37 -8.19 10.79
CA LEU A 220 35.57 -7.37 10.52
C LEU A 220 36.86 -8.18 10.52
N LYS A 221 36.79 -9.52 10.44
CA LYS A 221 37.97 -10.37 10.49
C LYS A 221 38.86 -10.17 9.25
N PRO A 222 40.13 -9.78 9.40
CA PRO A 222 41.04 -9.72 8.29
C PRO A 222 41.41 -11.14 7.82
N GLY A 223 40.94 -11.52 6.63
CA GLY A 223 41.25 -12.80 6.04
C GLY A 223 40.05 -13.73 5.86
N ARG A 224 40.30 -15.00 5.57
CA ARG A 224 39.23 -15.99 5.33
C ARG A 224 38.54 -16.38 6.63
N LEU A 225 37.20 -16.47 6.57
CA LEU A 225 36.40 -17.03 7.66
C LEU A 225 36.62 -18.55 7.75
N THR A 226 36.58 -19.06 8.98
CA THR A 226 36.45 -20.52 9.17
C THR A 226 35.03 -20.96 8.82
N PRO A 227 34.78 -22.27 8.62
CA PRO A 227 33.43 -22.78 8.37
C PRO A 227 32.44 -22.34 9.46
N GLU A 228 32.85 -22.36 10.73
CA GLU A 228 32.01 -21.96 11.87
C GLU A 228 31.68 -20.46 11.87
N GLU A 229 32.68 -19.63 11.56
CA GLU A 229 32.49 -18.18 11.41
C GLU A 229 31.60 -17.85 10.21
N PHE A 230 31.73 -18.60 9.10
CA PHE A 230 30.88 -18.44 7.94
C PHE A 230 29.41 -18.77 8.25
N GLU A 231 29.14 -19.79 9.07
CA GLU A 231 27.77 -20.09 9.51
C GLU A 231 27.17 -18.93 10.34
N VAL A 232 27.98 -18.20 11.11
CA VAL A 232 27.51 -16.99 11.83
C VAL A 232 27.11 -15.89 10.85
N VAL A 233 27.89 -15.69 9.77
CA VAL A 233 27.53 -14.71 8.73
C VAL A 233 26.29 -15.16 7.96
N ARG A 234 26.15 -16.44 7.67
CA ARG A 234 24.96 -17.00 6.96
C ARG A 234 23.64 -16.78 7.69
N ALA A 235 23.66 -16.37 8.95
CA ALA A 235 22.45 -16.07 9.69
C ALA A 235 21.85 -14.68 9.35
N HIS A 236 22.64 -13.74 8.73
CA HIS A 236 22.15 -12.37 8.50
C HIS A 236 20.87 -12.28 7.64
N PRO A 237 20.60 -13.12 6.61
CA PRO A 237 19.33 -13.08 5.89
C PRO A 237 18.13 -13.30 6.82
N THR A 238 18.25 -14.27 7.71
CA THR A 238 17.20 -14.56 8.70
C THR A 238 17.06 -13.46 9.74
N ILE A 239 18.18 -12.93 10.23
CA ILE A 239 18.20 -11.81 11.19
C ILE A 239 17.58 -10.56 10.55
N GLY A 240 17.95 -10.24 9.31
CA GLY A 240 17.38 -9.10 8.57
C GLY A 240 15.85 -9.20 8.42
N ALA A 241 15.37 -10.36 8.03
CA ALA A 241 13.95 -10.63 7.95
C ALA A 241 13.24 -10.52 9.30
N GLN A 242 13.87 -10.95 10.39
CA GLN A 242 13.32 -10.79 11.75
C GLN A 242 13.28 -9.35 12.20
N ILE A 243 14.30 -8.53 11.87
CA ILE A 243 14.35 -7.09 12.19
C ILE A 243 13.24 -6.35 11.45
N ILE A 244 13.01 -6.64 10.17
CA ILE A 244 11.94 -6.04 9.39
C ILE A 244 10.57 -6.45 9.96
N GLY A 245 10.42 -7.71 10.37
CA GLY A 245 9.21 -8.23 10.98
C GLY A 245 8.01 -8.32 10.03
N ASP A 246 6.84 -8.58 10.61
CA ASP A 246 5.57 -8.57 9.89
C ASP A 246 5.04 -7.13 9.78
N THR A 247 4.59 -6.75 8.59
CA THR A 247 4.16 -5.39 8.27
C THR A 247 3.09 -5.38 7.19
N THR A 248 2.31 -4.30 7.13
CA THR A 248 1.35 -4.03 6.06
C THR A 248 1.98 -3.30 4.87
N SER A 249 3.19 -2.76 5.04
CA SER A 249 3.91 -2.04 3.99
C SER A 249 4.45 -2.98 2.91
N ASP A 250 4.05 -2.76 1.66
CA ASP A 250 4.52 -3.54 0.51
C ASP A 250 6.04 -3.46 0.34
N VAL A 251 6.64 -2.28 0.56
CA VAL A 251 8.09 -2.08 0.48
C VAL A 251 8.81 -2.93 1.53
N LEU A 252 8.35 -2.92 2.78
CA LEU A 252 8.97 -3.69 3.85
C LEU A 252 8.75 -5.20 3.71
N ASN A 253 7.58 -5.60 3.24
CA ASN A 253 7.32 -7.01 2.90
C ASN A 253 8.28 -7.50 1.81
N LEU A 254 8.49 -6.69 0.77
CA LEU A 254 9.43 -7.02 -0.29
C LEU A 254 10.88 -7.01 0.22
N ALA A 255 11.27 -6.05 1.07
CA ALA A 255 12.59 -6.00 1.70
C ALA A 255 12.85 -7.25 2.55
N ARG A 256 11.86 -7.74 3.30
CA ARG A 256 11.96 -9.00 4.06
C ARG A 256 12.20 -10.20 3.15
N VAL A 257 11.48 -10.28 2.04
CA VAL A 257 11.67 -11.33 1.03
C VAL A 257 13.09 -11.26 0.42
N ILE A 258 13.54 -10.06 0.05
CA ILE A 258 14.89 -9.84 -0.50
C ILE A 258 15.95 -10.24 0.53
N ALA A 259 15.84 -9.76 1.77
CA ALA A 259 16.77 -10.10 2.84
C ALA A 259 16.90 -11.62 3.03
N GLN A 260 15.78 -12.35 2.98
CA GLN A 260 15.78 -13.81 3.12
C GLN A 260 16.35 -14.56 1.92
N THR A 261 16.33 -13.97 0.72
CA THR A 261 16.51 -14.77 -0.51
C THR A 261 17.65 -14.31 -1.43
N HIS A 262 18.29 -13.17 -1.15
CA HIS A 262 19.37 -12.66 -1.99
C HIS A 262 20.66 -13.53 -2.01
N HIS A 263 20.80 -14.46 -1.06
CA HIS A 263 21.87 -15.45 -1.03
C HIS A 263 21.42 -16.87 -1.44
N GLU A 264 20.16 -17.03 -1.84
CA GLU A 264 19.72 -18.28 -2.47
C GLU A 264 20.39 -18.43 -3.84
N ARG A 265 20.64 -19.67 -4.26
CA ARG A 265 21.30 -19.98 -5.52
C ARG A 265 20.38 -20.77 -6.41
N TRP A 266 20.44 -20.49 -7.69
CA TRP A 266 19.60 -21.14 -8.69
C TRP A 266 19.64 -22.68 -8.62
N ASN A 267 20.80 -23.26 -8.30
CA ASN A 267 20.98 -24.70 -8.17
C ASN A 267 20.50 -25.28 -6.82
N GLY A 268 20.03 -24.44 -5.88
CA GLY A 268 19.57 -24.85 -4.54
C GLY A 268 20.68 -25.03 -3.50
N GLU A 269 21.92 -24.67 -3.80
CA GLU A 269 23.05 -24.72 -2.84
C GLU A 269 23.22 -23.40 -2.06
N GLY A 270 22.23 -22.51 -2.17
CA GLY A 270 22.17 -21.23 -1.44
C GLY A 270 21.75 -21.38 0.01
N TYR A 271 21.49 -20.25 0.65
CA TYR A 271 21.01 -20.17 2.02
C TYR A 271 20.07 -18.98 2.19
N PRO A 272 19.21 -18.95 3.23
CA PRO A 272 19.11 -19.89 4.36
C PRO A 272 18.23 -21.12 4.08
N ALA A 273 17.30 -21.08 3.10
CA ALA A 273 16.29 -22.12 2.90
C ALA A 273 16.69 -23.16 1.84
N GLY A 274 17.71 -22.89 1.00
CA GLY A 274 18.10 -23.75 -0.10
C GLY A 274 17.07 -23.81 -1.22
N LEU A 275 16.39 -22.69 -1.49
CA LEU A 275 15.41 -22.57 -2.57
C LEU A 275 16.09 -22.76 -3.92
N ARG A 276 15.34 -23.30 -4.90
CA ARG A 276 15.91 -23.64 -6.21
C ARG A 276 15.09 -23.04 -7.35
N GLY A 277 15.79 -22.54 -8.37
CA GLY A 277 15.16 -22.08 -9.59
C GLY A 277 14.14 -20.98 -9.33
N GLU A 278 12.93 -21.13 -9.87
CA GLU A 278 11.84 -20.16 -9.73
C GLU A 278 11.16 -20.17 -8.35
N ASP A 279 11.46 -21.15 -7.49
CA ASP A 279 11.03 -21.11 -6.09
C ASP A 279 11.68 -19.94 -5.34
N ILE A 280 12.83 -19.45 -5.83
CA ILE A 280 13.44 -18.21 -5.35
C ILE A 280 12.61 -17.03 -5.89
N PRO A 281 12.03 -16.18 -5.03
CA PRO A 281 11.28 -15.01 -5.46
C PRO A 281 12.09 -14.14 -6.44
N LEU A 282 11.43 -13.60 -7.47
CA LEU A 282 12.07 -12.78 -8.50
C LEU A 282 12.91 -11.63 -7.90
N ALA A 283 12.43 -10.96 -6.87
CA ALA A 283 13.14 -9.87 -6.21
C ALA A 283 14.48 -10.33 -5.62
N GLY A 284 14.53 -11.52 -5.00
CA GLY A 284 15.77 -12.11 -4.49
C GLY A 284 16.76 -12.44 -5.62
N ARG A 285 16.27 -13.08 -6.71
CA ARG A 285 17.09 -13.41 -7.89
C ARG A 285 17.69 -12.16 -8.56
N VAL A 286 16.88 -11.11 -8.69
CA VAL A 286 17.29 -9.83 -9.29
C VAL A 286 18.36 -9.15 -8.44
N VAL A 287 18.14 -9.07 -7.12
CA VAL A 287 19.11 -8.43 -6.20
C VAL A 287 20.41 -9.21 -6.15
N ALA A 288 20.38 -10.54 -6.13
CA ALA A 288 21.59 -11.37 -6.13
C ALA A 288 22.52 -11.10 -7.32
N VAL A 289 21.99 -10.91 -8.53
CA VAL A 289 22.80 -10.56 -9.72
C VAL A 289 23.41 -9.17 -9.57
N CYS A 290 22.62 -8.17 -9.15
CA CYS A 290 23.06 -6.79 -9.05
C CYS A 290 24.07 -6.58 -7.92
N ASP A 291 23.85 -7.20 -6.77
CA ASP A 291 24.74 -7.13 -5.61
C ASP A 291 26.11 -7.71 -5.93
N VAL A 292 26.17 -8.92 -6.50
CA VAL A 292 27.46 -9.54 -6.87
C VAL A 292 28.18 -8.72 -7.94
N PHE A 293 27.47 -8.18 -8.94
CA PHE A 293 28.11 -7.33 -9.95
C PHE A 293 28.69 -6.06 -9.32
N ASP A 294 27.95 -5.37 -8.47
CA ASP A 294 28.43 -4.17 -7.77
C ASP A 294 29.62 -4.50 -6.86
N ALA A 295 29.56 -5.61 -6.11
CA ALA A 295 30.67 -6.08 -5.27
C ALA A 295 31.92 -6.45 -6.04
N LEU A 296 31.82 -6.88 -7.30
CA LEU A 296 32.97 -7.18 -8.16
C LEU A 296 33.57 -5.91 -8.77
N THR A 297 32.76 -4.94 -9.16
CA THR A 297 33.19 -3.79 -9.97
C THR A 297 33.56 -2.54 -9.17
N HIS A 298 33.36 -2.57 -7.85
CA HIS A 298 33.77 -1.45 -6.98
C HIS A 298 34.92 -1.85 -6.06
N GLU A 299 35.77 -0.87 -5.77
CA GLU A 299 36.92 -1.04 -4.89
C GLU A 299 36.46 -1.29 -3.46
N ARG A 300 37.06 -2.29 -2.81
CA ARG A 300 36.87 -2.59 -1.39
C ARG A 300 38.23 -2.63 -0.71
N PRO A 301 38.38 -2.36 0.58
CA PRO A 301 39.66 -2.20 1.29
C PRO A 301 40.67 -3.34 1.05
N TYR A 302 40.18 -4.53 0.71
CA TYR A 302 41.01 -5.73 0.51
C TYR A 302 40.94 -6.32 -0.90
N LYS A 303 40.20 -5.65 -1.83
CA LYS A 303 40.01 -6.16 -3.19
C LYS A 303 39.93 -5.01 -4.19
N PRO A 304 40.85 -4.94 -5.16
CA PRO A 304 40.73 -3.99 -6.26
C PRO A 304 39.44 -4.28 -7.06
N ALA A 305 38.86 -3.24 -7.65
CA ALA A 305 37.74 -3.36 -8.54
C ALA A 305 38.13 -4.20 -9.78
N TRP A 306 37.26 -5.08 -10.21
CA TRP A 306 37.42 -5.79 -11.47
C TRP A 306 36.96 -4.90 -12.63
N ALA A 307 37.57 -5.14 -13.80
CA ALA A 307 37.02 -4.57 -15.03
C ALA A 307 35.61 -5.11 -15.26
N PRO A 308 34.66 -4.28 -15.73
CA PRO A 308 33.28 -4.71 -15.96
C PRO A 308 33.15 -5.97 -16.82
N GLU A 309 34.04 -6.12 -17.82
CA GLU A 309 34.07 -7.28 -18.71
C GLU A 309 34.44 -8.58 -17.97
N ALA A 310 35.32 -8.48 -16.98
CA ALA A 310 35.70 -9.62 -16.15
C ALA A 310 34.53 -9.99 -15.18
N ALA A 311 33.84 -9.02 -14.61
CA ALA A 311 32.68 -9.25 -13.79
C ALA A 311 31.52 -9.89 -14.59
N VAL A 312 31.29 -9.45 -15.82
CA VAL A 312 30.31 -10.06 -16.74
C VAL A 312 30.70 -11.51 -17.06
N ALA A 313 32.00 -11.78 -17.33
CA ALA A 313 32.47 -13.14 -17.60
C ALA A 313 32.19 -14.07 -16.39
N GLU A 314 32.38 -13.58 -15.16
CA GLU A 314 32.09 -14.32 -13.94
C GLU A 314 30.58 -14.56 -13.77
N LEU A 315 29.73 -13.56 -13.94
CA LEU A 315 28.27 -13.76 -13.89
C LEU A 315 27.80 -14.82 -14.88
N ARG A 316 28.31 -14.78 -16.11
CA ARG A 316 28.01 -15.79 -17.14
C ARG A 316 28.57 -17.19 -16.81
N ALA A 317 29.71 -17.28 -16.17
CA ALA A 317 30.30 -18.55 -15.72
C ALA A 317 29.45 -19.19 -14.61
N GLN A 318 28.82 -18.37 -13.76
CA GLN A 318 27.98 -18.81 -12.64
C GLN A 318 26.48 -18.92 -12.99
N ARG A 319 26.08 -18.63 -14.22
CA ARG A 319 24.68 -18.77 -14.65
C ARG A 319 24.22 -20.22 -14.50
N ALA A 320 22.97 -20.41 -14.14
CA ALA A 320 22.34 -21.69 -13.83
C ALA A 320 22.93 -22.45 -12.62
N ALA A 321 24.04 -21.97 -12.05
CA ALA A 321 24.58 -22.45 -10.78
C ALA A 321 24.17 -21.49 -9.65
N PHE A 322 24.66 -20.26 -9.66
CA PHE A 322 24.36 -19.27 -8.64
C PHE A 322 23.19 -18.40 -9.05
N PHE A 323 23.16 -17.98 -10.32
CA PHE A 323 22.20 -16.99 -10.83
C PHE A 323 21.21 -17.62 -11.81
N ASP A 324 20.04 -17.00 -11.86
CA ASP A 324 19.05 -17.22 -12.89
C ASP A 324 19.66 -16.93 -14.26
N PRO A 325 19.70 -17.91 -15.18
CA PRO A 325 20.38 -17.76 -16.48
C PRO A 325 19.77 -16.64 -17.33
N ASP A 326 18.47 -16.44 -17.28
CA ASP A 326 17.76 -15.42 -18.08
C ASP A 326 18.00 -14.02 -17.50
N LEU A 327 18.04 -13.87 -16.18
CA LEU A 327 18.36 -12.61 -15.53
C LEU A 327 19.80 -12.16 -15.77
N VAL A 328 20.76 -13.10 -15.86
CA VAL A 328 22.16 -12.76 -16.20
C VAL A 328 22.24 -12.14 -17.59
N GLU A 329 21.61 -12.74 -18.59
CA GLU A 329 21.65 -12.19 -19.96
C GLU A 329 20.88 -10.87 -20.06
N LEU A 330 19.70 -10.76 -19.43
CA LEU A 330 18.96 -9.48 -19.35
C LEU A 330 19.78 -8.38 -18.66
N PHE A 331 20.49 -8.71 -17.59
CA PHE A 331 21.37 -7.77 -16.91
C PHE A 331 22.47 -7.26 -17.84
N VAL A 332 23.17 -8.16 -18.50
CA VAL A 332 24.31 -7.82 -19.37
C VAL A 332 23.87 -7.06 -20.61
N ASP A 333 22.80 -7.50 -21.27
CA ASP A 333 22.41 -6.99 -22.58
C ASP A 333 21.52 -5.72 -22.49
N VAL A 334 20.74 -5.57 -21.40
CA VAL A 334 19.75 -4.49 -21.28
C VAL A 334 20.09 -3.51 -20.16
N VAL A 335 20.50 -3.99 -18.99
CA VAL A 335 20.68 -3.14 -17.80
C VAL A 335 22.06 -2.50 -17.78
N LEU A 336 23.09 -3.30 -17.95
CA LEU A 336 24.50 -2.88 -17.85
C LEU A 336 24.87 -1.68 -18.74
N PRO A 337 24.46 -1.62 -20.03
CA PRO A 337 24.78 -0.48 -20.89
C PRO A 337 24.21 0.86 -20.41
N GLY A 338 23.15 0.81 -19.59
CA GLY A 338 22.49 1.99 -19.04
C GLY A 338 22.95 2.39 -17.63
N LEU A 339 23.91 1.67 -17.02
CA LEU A 339 24.40 2.00 -15.69
C LEU A 339 25.40 3.17 -15.74
N PRO A 340 25.15 4.26 -15.00
CA PRO A 340 25.97 5.49 -15.09
C PRO A 340 27.46 5.29 -14.76
N TRP A 341 27.77 4.33 -13.92
CA TRP A 341 29.13 4.05 -13.45
C TRP A 341 29.92 3.08 -14.35
N VAL A 342 29.26 2.43 -15.29
CA VAL A 342 29.90 1.52 -16.27
C VAL A 342 30.15 2.25 -17.59
N ALA A 343 29.24 3.11 -17.99
CA ALA A 343 29.36 3.94 -19.19
C ALA A 343 30.23 5.16 -18.90
N GLY A 344 31.53 5.01 -18.83
CA GLY A 344 32.49 6.16 -18.76
C GLY A 344 32.19 7.21 -19.84
N GLY A 345 31.11 7.99 -19.69
CA GLY A 345 30.74 9.12 -20.50
C GLY A 345 29.78 8.89 -21.65
N VAL A 346 28.49 8.60 -21.39
CA VAL A 346 27.36 9.10 -22.22
C VAL A 346 26.15 9.33 -21.32
N THR A 347 25.85 10.58 -21.06
CA THR A 347 24.62 11.08 -20.43
C THR A 347 23.42 10.88 -21.35
N GLY A 348 22.40 10.14 -20.93
CA GLY A 348 21.13 10.07 -21.68
C GLY A 348 20.28 8.83 -21.44
N GLY A 349 19.98 8.48 -20.17
CA GLY A 349 18.87 7.59 -19.85
C GLY A 349 17.70 8.39 -19.27
N PRO A 350 16.45 7.93 -19.36
CA PRO A 350 15.31 8.65 -18.78
C PRO A 350 15.49 8.78 -17.27
N ASP A 351 15.55 10.01 -16.81
CA ASP A 351 15.58 10.38 -15.39
C ASP A 351 14.19 10.13 -14.80
N LEU A 352 14.03 9.00 -14.15
CA LEU A 352 12.80 8.61 -13.44
C LEU A 352 12.49 9.54 -12.23
N ARG A 353 13.32 10.54 -11.95
CA ARG A 353 13.15 11.47 -10.82
C ARG A 353 12.35 12.74 -11.16
N ARG A 354 11.90 12.92 -12.42
CA ARG A 354 11.30 14.19 -12.85
C ARG A 354 9.86 14.43 -12.42
N ASP A 355 9.15 13.44 -11.89
CA ASP A 355 7.71 13.57 -11.58
C ASP A 355 7.33 13.35 -10.10
N VAL A 356 8.27 13.48 -9.16
CA VAL A 356 7.93 13.48 -7.73
C VAL A 356 8.19 14.87 -7.16
N PRO A 357 7.16 15.62 -6.72
CA PRO A 357 7.36 16.92 -6.06
C PRO A 357 8.02 16.72 -4.70
N GLY A 358 9.27 17.16 -4.57
CA GLY A 358 10.03 17.15 -3.34
C GLY A 358 9.62 18.29 -2.40
N PRO A 359 9.76 18.13 -1.07
CA PRO A 359 9.56 19.22 -0.13
C PRO A 359 10.72 20.24 -0.21
N ALA A 360 10.34 21.50 -0.09
CA ALA A 360 11.19 22.70 -0.22
C ALA A 360 12.38 22.70 0.74
N GLY A 361 13.51 23.21 0.23
CA GLY A 361 14.81 23.21 0.87
C GLY A 361 14.98 24.19 2.02
N GLY A 362 15.97 23.86 2.85
CA GLY A 362 16.61 24.76 3.78
C GLY A 362 18.11 24.54 3.70
N GLY A 363 18.85 25.57 3.29
CA GLY A 363 20.27 25.51 3.03
C GLY A 363 21.12 25.72 4.28
N GLY A 364 22.38 25.38 4.15
CA GLY A 364 23.45 26.04 4.88
C GLY A 364 24.52 25.16 5.51
N GLY A 365 25.75 25.29 5.08
CA GLY A 365 26.90 25.26 5.97
C GLY A 365 27.95 24.18 5.74
N ARG A 366 29.01 24.57 5.05
CA ARG A 366 30.29 23.84 4.90
C ARG A 366 31.00 23.65 6.26
N GLY A 367 31.61 22.48 6.47
CA GLY A 367 32.61 22.26 7.51
C GLY A 367 33.47 21.05 7.14
N GLN A 368 34.67 21.32 6.63
CA GLN A 368 35.74 20.34 6.45
C GLN A 368 36.32 19.99 7.81
N ASN A 369 36.62 18.72 8.09
CA ASN A 369 37.86 18.30 8.75
C ASN A 369 38.13 16.79 8.64
N PRO A 370 39.39 16.35 8.90
CA PRO A 370 40.01 15.31 8.12
C PRO A 370 40.16 13.95 8.80
N VAL A 371 40.27 12.98 7.94
CA VAL A 371 40.99 11.69 7.96
C VAL A 371 41.68 11.23 9.26
N VAL A 372 41.28 10.10 9.80
CA VAL A 372 42.18 9.06 10.29
C VAL A 372 41.65 7.72 9.81
N GLY A 373 42.45 7.06 8.94
CA GLY A 373 42.13 5.75 8.42
C GLY A 373 42.55 4.63 9.37
N ALA A 374 41.78 3.60 9.42
CA ALA A 374 42.23 2.23 9.74
C ALA A 374 41.25 1.27 9.08
N GLY A 375 41.75 0.54 8.07
CA GLY A 375 40.97 -0.36 7.26
C GLY A 375 40.62 -1.65 7.96
N LEU A 376 39.46 -2.19 7.59
CA LEU A 376 39.06 -3.55 7.96
C LEU A 376 38.23 -4.16 6.82
N GLY A 377 38.60 -5.34 6.43
CA GLY A 377 38.22 -5.98 5.18
C GLY A 377 37.00 -6.87 5.20
N ASN A 378 36.42 -6.92 4.07
CA ASN A 378 35.15 -7.58 3.86
C ASN A 378 35.24 -8.91 3.11
N ASN A 379 34.57 -9.92 3.62
CA ASN A 379 34.60 -11.31 3.18
C ASN A 379 33.53 -11.72 2.15
N ALA A 380 32.80 -10.79 1.57
CA ALA A 380 31.82 -11.14 0.53
C ALA A 380 32.44 -11.78 -0.75
N ALA A 381 33.74 -11.58 -0.94
CA ALA A 381 34.47 -12.18 -2.07
C ALA A 381 34.95 -13.63 -1.86
N ALA A 382 34.79 -14.22 -0.68
CA ALA A 382 35.18 -15.60 -0.42
C ALA A 382 34.23 -16.67 -1.01
N VAL A 383 33.10 -16.25 -1.53
CA VAL A 383 32.06 -17.14 -2.05
C VAL A 383 32.30 -17.54 -3.51
N VAL A 384 33.11 -16.78 -4.27
CA VAL A 384 33.31 -17.00 -5.71
C VAL A 384 34.63 -17.78 -6.05
N GLY A 385 35.51 -18.02 -5.08
CA GLY A 385 36.86 -18.53 -5.32
C GLY A 385 37.13 -19.99 -4.96
N GLY A 386 36.17 -20.87 -4.98
CA GLY A 386 36.31 -22.24 -4.50
C GLY A 386 36.00 -23.34 -5.50
N SER A 387 36.53 -23.30 -6.73
CA SER A 387 36.51 -24.49 -7.59
C SER A 387 37.58 -24.41 -8.67
N THR A 388 38.82 -24.77 -8.33
CA THR A 388 39.75 -25.43 -9.21
C THR A 388 40.87 -26.09 -8.38
N ALA A 389 40.72 -27.37 -8.07
CA ALA A 389 41.85 -28.28 -7.93
C ALA A 389 41.34 -29.68 -8.23
N ASN A 390 41.61 -30.11 -9.45
CA ASN A 390 41.65 -31.49 -9.85
C ASN A 390 42.69 -32.24 -9.00
N GLY A 391 42.33 -33.38 -8.45
CA GLY A 391 43.22 -34.32 -7.80
C GLY A 391 42.59 -35.70 -7.88
N THR A 392 42.99 -36.42 -8.91
CA THR A 392 42.82 -37.86 -9.15
C THR A 392 43.42 -38.70 -8.04
N MET A 393 42.87 -39.92 -7.89
CA MET A 393 43.33 -41.14 -7.19
C MET A 393 42.66 -41.35 -5.82
N ASP A 394 42.24 -42.51 -5.46
CA ASP A 394 42.42 -43.89 -5.90
C ASP A 394 41.34 -44.76 -5.22
N ASP A 395 41.02 -45.82 -5.90
CA ASP A 395 40.16 -46.93 -5.55
C ASP A 395 40.73 -47.75 -4.38
N ARG A 396 39.95 -48.17 -3.40
CA ARG A 396 39.98 -49.49 -2.74
C ARG A 396 38.96 -49.64 -1.58
N ARG A 397 37.97 -50.45 -1.89
CA ARG A 397 37.29 -51.48 -1.07
C ARG A 397 37.66 -51.59 0.43
N VAL A 398 36.68 -51.74 1.28
CA VAL A 398 36.28 -52.98 1.99
C VAL A 398 35.01 -52.74 2.77
N GLY A 399 33.97 -53.55 2.56
CA GLY A 399 32.82 -53.77 3.46
C GLY A 399 33.20 -54.77 4.58
N PRO A 400 32.28 -55.25 5.46
CA PRO A 400 30.84 -55.48 5.21
C PRO A 400 29.92 -54.47 5.81
#